data_c312953b42d8548697e600cd186169c0
#
_entry.id   c312953b42d8548697e600cd186169c0
#
_cell.length_a   1.000
_cell.length_b   1.000
_cell.length_c   1.000
_cell.angle_alpha   90.00
_cell.angle_beta   90.00
_cell.angle_gamma   90.00
#
_symmetry.space_group_name_H-M   'P 1'
#
loop_
_entity.id
_entity.type
_entity.pdbx_description
1 polymer ?
#
loop_
_entity_poly.entity_id
_entity_poly.type
_entity_poly.pdbx_seq_one_letter_code
_entity_poly.pdbx_strand_id
1 'polypeptide(L)'
;MLLLYLCAVIMQANAAQVNAPSAEPYASDQPKRQKAVALFTQGNRLEALPLLEELVQKNPRDGELLVNLGASLIEHAATLSDQEAAAKERFRARDLVEKAWALGNASPLAENLRQLLRDLDANGAIRFSDNPAVDQVMKAGEAAFARRDFDAALTAYAKALELEPTNYSAALFTANTYDRKHDFTRAGAWYERTMRLDPDIETAFRYDADMLARQGDMAKARSMLIHAAVAEPYNKIVWREIRAWALINHTAFSLVYLPIPLVAKDGAIQTADPASRQPPQLLSAWRDYYSVIADWRKGGKFAKQFPQEAAYRHSLPEESEALTAAAKVLQTLKQNETSAALVTDHTVAGLLLKLYEADLIDPYVLFSLGDDGIARDYKAYRAANRAKLEAYMDRFVMPPAPAGK
;
A
#
# COMPACT_ATOMS: atom_id res chain seq x y z
N MET A 1 -16.81 16.17 0.16
CA MET A 1 -16.18 15.06 -0.57
C MET A 1 -15.54 14.05 0.36
N LEU A 2 -14.77 14.45 1.35
CA LEU A 2 -14.20 13.50 2.32
C LEU A 2 -15.27 12.68 3.08
N LEU A 3 -16.38 13.30 3.50
CA LEU A 3 -17.51 12.60 4.15
C LEU A 3 -18.34 11.75 3.18
N LEU A 4 -18.58 12.21 1.95
CA LEU A 4 -19.29 11.42 0.92
C LEU A 4 -18.39 10.34 0.31
N TYR A 5 -17.06 10.57 0.25
CA TYR A 5 -16.10 9.55 -0.18
C TYR A 5 -15.89 8.49 0.90
N LEU A 6 -15.94 8.88 2.17
CA LEU A 6 -15.97 7.92 3.29
C LEU A 6 -17.14 6.95 3.16
N CYS A 7 -18.35 7.42 2.82
CA CYS A 7 -19.50 6.56 2.58
C CYS A 7 -19.34 5.66 1.34
N ALA A 8 -18.75 6.14 0.25
CA ALA A 8 -18.57 5.36 -0.98
C ALA A 8 -17.43 4.33 -0.88
N VAL A 9 -16.31 4.69 -0.26
CA VAL A 9 -15.15 3.79 -0.07
C VAL A 9 -15.45 2.71 0.97
N ILE A 10 -16.30 3.01 1.94
CA ILE A 10 -16.66 2.06 3.01
C ILE A 10 -17.72 1.04 2.53
N MET A 11 -18.52 1.34 1.50
CA MET A 11 -19.49 0.39 0.95
C MET A 11 -18.88 -0.77 0.12
N GLN A 12 -17.61 -0.69 -0.30
CA GLN A 12 -17.00 -1.71 -1.18
C GLN A 12 -15.94 -2.61 -0.49
N ALA A 13 -15.73 -2.50 0.81
CA ALA A 13 -14.71 -3.28 1.53
C ALA A 13 -15.15 -4.70 1.95
N ASN A 14 -16.08 -5.32 1.24
CA ASN A 14 -16.52 -6.69 1.53
C ASN A 14 -15.95 -7.68 0.51
N ALA A 15 -14.70 -8.13 0.70
CA ALA A 15 -14.24 -9.50 0.39
C ALA A 15 -12.71 -9.59 0.46
N ALA A 16 -12.19 -10.02 1.58
CA ALA A 16 -11.08 -10.97 1.75
C ALA A 16 -10.57 -10.91 3.19
N GLN A 17 -11.10 -11.79 4.02
CA GLN A 17 -10.49 -12.08 5.33
C GLN A 17 -9.19 -12.84 5.09
N VAL A 18 -8.08 -12.25 5.50
CA VAL A 18 -6.84 -12.99 5.77
C VAL A 18 -6.75 -13.10 7.30
N ASN A 19 -6.90 -14.32 7.79
CA ASN A 19 -6.83 -14.67 9.21
C ASN A 19 -5.42 -14.47 9.76
N ALA A 20 -5.25 -13.47 10.63
CA ALA A 20 -4.17 -13.51 11.62
C ALA A 20 -4.67 -14.28 12.85
N PRO A 21 -3.83 -15.05 13.56
CA PRO A 21 -4.27 -15.80 14.72
C PRO A 21 -4.63 -14.82 15.85
N SER A 22 -5.92 -14.54 16.00
CA SER A 22 -6.48 -13.86 17.17
C SER A 22 -6.44 -14.81 18.37
N ALA A 23 -5.96 -14.32 19.53
CA ALA A 23 -6.24 -14.97 20.80
C ALA A 23 -7.76 -15.24 20.86
N GLU A 24 -8.16 -16.47 21.19
CA GLU A 24 -9.58 -16.86 21.19
C GLU A 24 -10.41 -15.85 21.99
N PRO A 25 -11.40 -15.20 21.36
CA PRO A 25 -12.30 -14.30 22.07
C PRO A 25 -13.09 -15.13 23.07
N TYR A 26 -13.32 -14.61 24.28
CA TYR A 26 -14.14 -15.27 25.27
C TYR A 26 -15.47 -15.70 24.65
N ALA A 27 -15.78 -16.99 24.74
CA ALA A 27 -16.93 -17.61 24.06
C ALA A 27 -18.28 -16.90 24.33
N SER A 28 -18.41 -16.26 25.51
CA SER A 28 -19.60 -15.51 25.94
C SER A 28 -19.89 -14.24 25.14
N ASP A 29 -18.88 -13.60 24.49
CA ASP A 29 -19.04 -12.34 23.76
C ASP A 29 -19.20 -12.54 22.24
N GLN A 30 -19.07 -13.76 21.73
CA GLN A 30 -19.18 -14.08 20.31
C GLN A 30 -20.49 -13.61 19.64
N PRO A 31 -21.70 -13.83 20.21
CA PRO A 31 -22.93 -13.36 19.60
C PRO A 31 -22.99 -11.83 19.49
N LYS A 32 -22.47 -11.13 20.53
CA LYS A 32 -22.40 -9.67 20.54
C LYS A 32 -21.42 -9.15 19.51
N ARG A 33 -20.26 -9.80 19.38
CA ARG A 33 -19.24 -9.47 18.37
C ARG A 33 -19.80 -9.64 16.97
N GLN A 34 -20.46 -10.76 16.68
CA GLN A 34 -21.10 -11.00 15.39
C GLN A 34 -22.14 -9.93 15.06
N LYS A 35 -22.98 -9.56 16.05
CA LYS A 35 -23.97 -8.48 15.85
C LYS A 35 -23.32 -7.13 15.57
N ALA A 36 -22.29 -6.76 16.33
CA ALA A 36 -21.57 -5.49 16.13
C ALA A 36 -20.91 -5.40 14.75
N VAL A 37 -20.21 -6.48 14.34
CA VAL A 37 -19.56 -6.58 13.02
C VAL A 37 -20.61 -6.58 11.90
N ALA A 38 -21.73 -7.28 12.06
CA ALA A 38 -22.81 -7.28 11.06
C ALA A 38 -23.42 -5.88 10.87
N LEU A 39 -23.73 -5.17 11.96
CA LEU A 39 -24.23 -3.78 11.89
C LEU A 39 -23.21 -2.87 11.21
N PHE A 40 -21.93 -2.99 11.59
CA PHE A 40 -20.85 -2.22 11.00
C PHE A 40 -20.73 -2.47 9.47
N THR A 41 -20.74 -3.74 9.05
CA THR A 41 -20.63 -4.15 7.64
C THR A 41 -21.83 -3.69 6.81
N GLN A 42 -23.02 -3.64 7.41
CA GLN A 42 -24.25 -3.13 6.78
C GLN A 42 -24.28 -1.58 6.67
N GLY A 43 -23.30 -0.88 7.23
CA GLY A 43 -23.23 0.58 7.26
C GLY A 43 -23.92 1.22 8.45
N ASN A 44 -24.55 0.44 9.34
CA ASN A 44 -25.27 0.92 10.55
C ASN A 44 -24.29 1.16 11.71
N ARG A 45 -23.28 2.03 11.48
CA ARG A 45 -22.16 2.22 12.41
C ARG A 45 -22.55 2.91 13.70
N LEU A 46 -23.53 3.83 13.65
CA LEU A 46 -24.04 4.48 14.86
C LEU A 46 -24.75 3.47 15.78
N GLU A 47 -25.45 2.48 15.22
CA GLU A 47 -26.06 1.41 15.97
C GLU A 47 -25.03 0.39 16.50
N ALA A 48 -23.93 0.19 15.77
CA ALA A 48 -22.82 -0.65 16.18
C ALA A 48 -22.02 -0.04 17.33
N LEU A 49 -21.97 1.30 17.43
CA LEU A 49 -21.11 2.05 18.35
C LEU A 49 -21.18 1.56 19.81
N PRO A 50 -22.34 1.45 20.47
CA PRO A 50 -22.40 1.02 21.87
C PRO A 50 -21.93 -0.43 22.07
N LEU A 51 -22.14 -1.29 21.08
CA LEU A 51 -21.66 -2.68 21.14
C LEU A 51 -20.14 -2.75 20.99
N LEU A 52 -19.58 -1.95 20.07
CA LEU A 52 -18.15 -1.86 19.85
C LEU A 52 -17.43 -1.28 21.08
N GLU A 53 -18.02 -0.28 21.76
CA GLU A 53 -17.49 0.28 23.00
C GLU A 53 -17.33 -0.79 24.07
N GLU A 54 -18.38 -1.56 24.33
CA GLU A 54 -18.35 -2.63 25.33
C GLU A 54 -17.33 -3.73 24.96
N LEU A 55 -17.30 -4.13 23.68
CA LEU A 55 -16.38 -5.18 23.22
C LEU A 55 -14.92 -4.75 23.30
N VAL A 56 -14.61 -3.50 22.96
CA VAL A 56 -13.24 -2.95 23.06
C VAL A 56 -12.78 -2.82 24.52
N GLN A 57 -13.70 -2.48 25.44
CA GLN A 57 -13.37 -2.48 26.86
C GLN A 57 -12.93 -3.87 27.34
N LYS A 58 -13.62 -4.93 26.90
CA LYS A 58 -13.30 -6.31 27.28
C LYS A 58 -12.09 -6.85 26.53
N ASN A 59 -11.92 -6.44 25.26
CA ASN A 59 -10.90 -6.94 24.35
C ASN A 59 -10.06 -5.77 23.77
N PRO A 60 -9.27 -5.09 24.59
CA PRO A 60 -8.56 -3.86 24.20
C PRO A 60 -7.38 -4.10 23.22
N ARG A 61 -7.14 -5.35 22.82
CA ARG A 61 -6.13 -5.75 21.86
C ARG A 61 -6.71 -6.37 20.59
N ASP A 62 -8.02 -6.36 20.41
CA ASP A 62 -8.66 -6.80 19.16
C ASP A 62 -8.58 -5.67 18.12
N GLY A 63 -7.62 -5.79 17.22
CA GLY A 63 -7.36 -4.76 16.21
C GLY A 63 -8.54 -4.51 15.26
N GLU A 64 -9.40 -5.51 15.00
CA GLU A 64 -10.59 -5.33 14.17
C GLU A 64 -11.63 -4.47 14.89
N LEU A 65 -11.92 -4.79 16.18
CA LEU A 65 -12.86 -4.01 16.97
C LEU A 65 -12.39 -2.58 17.19
N LEU A 66 -11.08 -2.37 17.37
CA LEU A 66 -10.50 -1.03 17.51
C LEU A 66 -10.71 -0.19 16.24
N VAL A 67 -10.49 -0.76 15.06
CA VAL A 67 -10.70 -0.08 13.77
C VAL A 67 -12.17 0.23 13.54
N ASN A 68 -13.06 -0.74 13.81
CA ASN A 68 -14.50 -0.57 13.64
C ASN A 68 -15.05 0.50 14.59
N LEU A 69 -14.58 0.53 15.83
CA LEU A 69 -14.93 1.57 16.80
C LEU A 69 -14.42 2.95 16.32
N GLY A 70 -13.18 3.03 15.88
CA GLY A 70 -12.62 4.27 15.33
C GLY A 70 -13.44 4.83 14.17
N ALA A 71 -13.85 3.97 13.21
CA ALA A 71 -14.71 4.38 12.10
C ALA A 71 -16.09 4.86 12.57
N SER A 72 -16.68 4.17 13.55
CA SER A 72 -18.00 4.56 14.11
C SER A 72 -17.95 5.89 14.87
N LEU A 73 -16.86 6.16 15.60
CA LEU A 73 -16.63 7.45 16.27
C LEU A 73 -16.49 8.62 15.28
N ILE A 74 -15.84 8.41 14.14
CA ILE A 74 -15.75 9.45 13.09
C ILE A 74 -17.13 9.79 12.55
N GLU A 75 -17.95 8.76 12.29
CA GLU A 75 -19.33 8.98 11.81
C GLU A 75 -20.18 9.67 12.87
N HIS A 76 -20.08 9.26 14.13
CA HIS A 76 -20.78 9.93 15.24
C HIS A 76 -20.31 11.38 15.43
N ALA A 77 -19.01 11.64 15.39
CA ALA A 77 -18.47 13.01 15.44
C ALA A 77 -19.07 13.94 14.37
N ALA A 78 -19.41 13.39 13.20
CA ALA A 78 -20.04 14.17 12.14
C ALA A 78 -21.52 14.53 12.43
N THR A 79 -22.17 13.86 13.36
CA THR A 79 -23.55 14.15 13.80
C THR A 79 -23.63 15.16 14.93
N LEU A 80 -22.50 15.44 15.61
CA LEU A 80 -22.44 16.33 16.75
C LEU A 80 -22.42 17.79 16.30
N SER A 81 -23.27 18.61 16.90
CA SER A 81 -23.26 20.07 16.75
C SER A 81 -22.17 20.75 17.59
N ASP A 82 -21.80 20.12 18.72
CA ASP A 82 -20.70 20.55 19.58
C ASP A 82 -19.36 20.17 18.97
N GLN A 83 -18.60 21.17 18.53
CA GLN A 83 -17.31 20.97 17.87
C GLN A 83 -16.23 20.40 18.82
N GLU A 84 -16.30 20.72 20.12
CA GLU A 84 -15.35 20.19 21.08
C GLU A 84 -15.62 18.69 21.34
N ALA A 85 -16.88 18.29 21.48
CA ALA A 85 -17.27 16.90 21.58
C ALA A 85 -16.89 16.11 20.31
N ALA A 86 -17.15 16.70 19.13
CA ALA A 86 -16.75 16.10 17.85
C ALA A 86 -15.22 15.91 17.72
N ALA A 87 -14.45 16.90 18.19
CA ALA A 87 -12.98 16.82 18.23
C ALA A 87 -12.48 15.69 19.12
N LYS A 88 -13.04 15.59 20.33
CA LYS A 88 -12.68 14.49 21.27
C LYS A 88 -12.89 13.12 20.66
N GLU A 89 -13.98 12.91 19.93
CA GLU A 89 -14.24 11.64 19.28
C GLU A 89 -13.28 11.36 18.14
N ARG A 90 -12.91 12.35 17.32
CA ARG A 90 -11.92 12.19 16.25
C ARG A 90 -10.53 11.87 16.80
N PHE A 91 -10.10 12.53 17.88
CA PHE A 91 -8.83 12.19 18.54
C PHE A 91 -8.86 10.79 19.12
N ARG A 92 -9.96 10.41 19.76
CA ARG A 92 -10.13 9.05 20.27
C ARG A 92 -10.11 8.02 19.14
N ALA A 93 -10.77 8.30 18.02
CA ALA A 93 -10.72 7.45 16.84
C ALA A 93 -9.29 7.27 16.32
N ARG A 94 -8.50 8.36 16.24
CA ARG A 94 -7.09 8.31 15.86
C ARG A 94 -6.30 7.37 16.77
N ASP A 95 -6.42 7.54 18.07
CA ASP A 95 -5.67 6.75 19.05
C ASP A 95 -6.03 5.26 19.00
N LEU A 96 -7.30 4.92 18.74
CA LEU A 96 -7.76 3.55 18.53
C LEU A 96 -7.18 2.94 17.26
N VAL A 97 -7.17 3.70 16.16
CA VAL A 97 -6.63 3.25 14.87
C VAL A 97 -5.11 3.07 14.94
N GLU A 98 -4.38 3.99 15.57
CA GLU A 98 -2.94 3.83 15.79
C GLU A 98 -2.62 2.63 16.69
N LYS A 99 -3.43 2.39 17.72
CA LYS A 99 -3.30 1.19 18.55
C LYS A 99 -3.55 -0.08 17.74
N ALA A 100 -4.59 -0.11 16.91
CA ALA A 100 -4.87 -1.26 16.03
C ALA A 100 -3.70 -1.52 15.07
N TRP A 101 -3.14 -0.47 14.49
CA TRP A 101 -1.97 -0.54 13.63
C TRP A 101 -0.76 -1.13 14.35
N ALA A 102 -0.46 -0.64 15.56
CA ALA A 102 0.62 -1.17 16.40
C ALA A 102 0.42 -2.65 16.79
N LEU A 103 -0.83 -3.14 16.81
CA LEU A 103 -1.17 -4.54 17.02
C LEU A 103 -1.14 -5.38 15.71
N GLY A 104 -0.72 -4.80 14.60
CA GLY A 104 -0.59 -5.48 13.31
C GLY A 104 -1.85 -5.46 12.43
N ASN A 105 -2.90 -4.71 12.80
CA ASN A 105 -4.05 -4.53 11.93
C ASN A 105 -3.76 -3.49 10.84
N ALA A 106 -3.23 -3.94 9.72
CA ALA A 106 -2.99 -3.15 8.51
C ALA A 106 -4.11 -3.36 7.47
N SER A 107 -5.37 -3.46 7.92
CA SER A 107 -6.51 -3.56 7.01
C SER A 107 -6.67 -2.28 6.17
N PRO A 108 -7.26 -2.34 4.95
CA PRO A 108 -7.49 -1.16 4.13
C PRO A 108 -8.29 -0.07 4.86
N LEU A 109 -9.21 -0.47 5.73
CA LEU A 109 -9.96 0.48 6.55
C LEU A 109 -9.06 1.16 7.60
N ALA A 110 -8.21 0.40 8.30
CA ALA A 110 -7.26 0.96 9.27
C ALA A 110 -6.32 1.96 8.60
N GLU A 111 -5.80 1.64 7.44
CA GLU A 111 -4.91 2.50 6.66
C GLU A 111 -5.60 3.80 6.23
N ASN A 112 -6.81 3.70 5.67
CA ASN A 112 -7.60 4.86 5.26
C ASN A 112 -7.91 5.79 6.44
N LEU A 113 -8.31 5.22 7.57
CA LEU A 113 -8.61 5.99 8.77
C LEU A 113 -7.34 6.64 9.34
N ARG A 114 -6.23 5.93 9.32
CA ARG A 114 -4.94 6.44 9.76
C ARG A 114 -4.50 7.65 8.93
N GLN A 115 -4.61 7.57 7.62
CA GLN A 115 -4.32 8.69 6.73
C GLN A 115 -5.26 9.87 6.99
N LEU A 116 -6.56 9.60 7.12
CA LEU A 116 -7.57 10.63 7.38
C LEU A 116 -7.33 11.36 8.71
N LEU A 117 -6.93 10.64 9.75
CA LEU A 117 -6.83 11.16 11.11
C LEU A 117 -5.42 11.67 11.45
N ARG A 118 -4.44 11.49 10.57
CA ARG A 118 -3.04 11.88 10.82
C ARG A 118 -2.89 13.38 11.03
N ASP A 119 -3.56 14.16 10.21
CA ASP A 119 -3.37 15.60 10.11
C ASP A 119 -4.51 16.39 10.78
N LEU A 120 -4.98 15.90 11.96
CA LEU A 120 -5.94 16.64 12.76
C LEU A 120 -5.28 17.84 13.44
N ASP A 121 -5.93 19.01 13.33
CA ASP A 121 -5.53 20.19 14.11
C ASP A 121 -5.91 20.07 15.60
N ALA A 122 -5.56 21.09 16.40
CA ALA A 122 -5.87 21.11 17.82
C ALA A 122 -7.39 21.06 18.14
N ASN A 123 -8.22 21.37 17.15
CA ASN A 123 -9.69 21.31 17.25
C ASN A 123 -10.25 20.02 16.64
N GLY A 124 -9.39 19.04 16.32
CA GLY A 124 -9.80 17.78 15.70
C GLY A 124 -10.35 17.92 14.29
N ALA A 125 -10.08 19.03 13.61
CA ALA A 125 -10.42 19.22 12.21
C ALA A 125 -9.23 18.85 11.31
N ILE A 126 -9.51 18.41 10.08
CA ILE A 126 -8.46 18.18 9.09
C ILE A 126 -7.78 19.50 8.77
N ARG A 127 -6.45 19.49 8.83
CA ARG A 127 -5.61 20.63 8.51
C ARG A 127 -4.97 20.45 7.14
N PHE A 128 -5.14 21.44 6.28
CA PHE A 128 -4.59 21.43 4.92
C PHE A 128 -3.28 22.18 4.78
N SER A 129 -2.92 22.98 5.79
CA SER A 129 -1.67 23.72 5.85
C SER A 129 -1.36 24.17 7.28
N ASP A 130 -0.07 24.36 7.59
CA ASP A 130 0.40 25.01 8.81
C ASP A 130 0.13 26.52 8.80
N ASN A 131 -0.09 27.13 7.63
CA ASN A 131 -0.51 28.49 7.48
C ASN A 131 -2.01 28.62 7.71
N PRO A 132 -2.48 29.30 8.78
CA PRO A 132 -3.90 29.42 9.10
C PRO A 132 -4.74 30.05 7.99
N ALA A 133 -4.16 31.00 7.22
CA ALA A 133 -4.88 31.64 6.10
C ALA A 133 -5.11 30.65 4.95
N VAL A 134 -4.13 29.79 4.66
CA VAL A 134 -4.27 28.73 3.66
C VAL A 134 -5.27 27.68 4.14
N ASP A 135 -5.16 27.24 5.39
CA ASP A 135 -6.07 26.24 5.97
C ASP A 135 -7.53 26.72 5.94
N GLN A 136 -7.78 27.99 6.27
CA GLN A 136 -9.11 28.59 6.22
C GLN A 136 -9.70 28.60 4.81
N VAL A 137 -8.93 29.05 3.81
CA VAL A 137 -9.45 29.09 2.42
C VAL A 137 -9.61 27.68 1.85
N MET A 138 -8.77 26.72 2.23
CA MET A 138 -8.93 25.32 1.86
C MET A 138 -10.22 24.71 2.43
N LYS A 139 -10.51 24.95 3.71
CA LYS A 139 -11.79 24.53 4.34
C LYS A 139 -13.00 25.15 3.65
N ALA A 140 -12.92 26.42 3.26
CA ALA A 140 -13.99 27.09 2.50
C ALA A 140 -14.15 26.45 1.10
N GLY A 141 -13.05 26.11 0.42
CA GLY A 141 -13.05 25.41 -0.86
C GLY A 141 -13.70 24.03 -0.77
N GLU A 142 -13.37 23.25 0.24
CA GLU A 142 -13.98 21.94 0.47
C GLU A 142 -15.48 22.03 0.77
N ALA A 143 -15.89 23.03 1.55
CA ALA A 143 -17.30 23.30 1.79
C ALA A 143 -18.06 23.69 0.51
N ALA A 144 -17.45 24.48 -0.38
CA ALA A 144 -18.01 24.81 -1.69
C ALA A 144 -18.09 23.58 -2.60
N PHE A 145 -17.03 22.79 -2.66
CA PHE A 145 -17.00 21.55 -3.42
C PHE A 145 -18.08 20.54 -2.98
N ALA A 146 -18.28 20.39 -1.67
CA ALA A 146 -19.34 19.54 -1.11
C ALA A 146 -20.75 19.97 -1.56
N ARG A 147 -21.00 21.26 -1.71
CA ARG A 147 -22.24 21.81 -2.25
C ARG A 147 -22.30 21.79 -3.79
N ARG A 148 -21.27 21.26 -4.46
CA ARG A 148 -21.10 21.25 -5.92
C ARG A 148 -20.95 22.65 -6.54
N ASP A 149 -20.60 23.64 -5.74
CA ASP A 149 -20.21 24.96 -6.21
C ASP A 149 -18.73 24.94 -6.61
N PHE A 150 -18.49 24.34 -7.78
CA PHE A 150 -17.15 24.11 -8.27
C PHE A 150 -16.37 25.38 -8.60
N ASP A 151 -17.05 26.46 -8.99
CA ASP A 151 -16.40 27.72 -9.30
C ASP A 151 -15.93 28.44 -8.02
N ALA A 152 -16.73 28.42 -6.96
CA ALA A 152 -16.31 28.89 -5.65
C ALA A 152 -15.18 28.03 -5.06
N ALA A 153 -15.23 26.71 -5.24
CA ALA A 153 -14.17 25.81 -4.82
C ALA A 153 -12.84 26.13 -5.53
N LEU A 154 -12.85 26.26 -6.86
CA LEU A 154 -11.66 26.62 -7.64
C LEU A 154 -11.08 27.99 -7.25
N THR A 155 -11.95 28.97 -6.95
CA THR A 155 -11.52 30.29 -6.47
C THR A 155 -10.79 30.17 -5.12
N ALA A 156 -11.30 29.37 -4.21
CA ALA A 156 -10.68 29.13 -2.91
C ALA A 156 -9.34 28.41 -3.04
N TYR A 157 -9.26 27.32 -3.85
CA TYR A 157 -8.01 26.60 -4.05
C TYR A 157 -6.95 27.45 -4.78
N ALA A 158 -7.37 28.29 -5.74
CA ALA A 158 -6.46 29.24 -6.37
C ALA A 158 -5.88 30.21 -5.35
N LYS A 159 -6.72 30.71 -4.41
CA LYS A 159 -6.25 31.58 -3.33
C LYS A 159 -5.28 30.85 -2.38
N ALA A 160 -5.54 29.59 -2.07
CA ALA A 160 -4.61 28.77 -1.29
C ALA A 160 -3.24 28.63 -1.99
N LEU A 161 -3.24 28.41 -3.31
CA LEU A 161 -2.02 28.29 -4.12
C LEU A 161 -1.28 29.62 -4.35
N GLU A 162 -1.99 30.77 -4.27
CA GLU A 162 -1.32 32.08 -4.23
C GLU A 162 -0.54 32.26 -2.92
N LEU A 163 -1.11 31.80 -1.79
CA LEU A 163 -0.50 31.92 -0.47
C LEU A 163 0.58 30.85 -0.24
N GLU A 164 0.38 29.65 -0.78
CA GLU A 164 1.27 28.51 -0.63
C GLU A 164 1.34 27.73 -1.95
N PRO A 165 2.23 28.16 -2.89
CA PRO A 165 2.31 27.57 -4.25
C PRO A 165 2.64 26.07 -4.30
N THR A 166 3.17 25.52 -3.20
CA THR A 166 3.56 24.11 -3.05
C THR A 166 2.53 23.27 -2.28
N ASN A 167 1.35 23.84 -1.97
CA ASN A 167 0.31 23.09 -1.27
C ASN A 167 -0.26 21.97 -2.15
N TYR A 168 0.12 20.73 -1.81
CA TYR A 168 -0.25 19.52 -2.53
C TYR A 168 -1.77 19.34 -2.57
N SER A 169 -2.45 19.52 -1.44
CA SER A 169 -3.91 19.36 -1.33
C SER A 169 -4.67 20.35 -2.20
N ALA A 170 -4.24 21.61 -2.25
CA ALA A 170 -4.86 22.63 -3.10
C ALA A 170 -4.71 22.28 -4.59
N ALA A 171 -3.53 21.81 -5.01
CA ALA A 171 -3.31 21.39 -6.39
C ALA A 171 -4.14 20.14 -6.73
N LEU A 172 -4.18 19.13 -5.86
CA LEU A 172 -4.97 17.90 -6.04
C LEU A 172 -6.47 18.21 -6.12
N PHE A 173 -6.98 19.06 -5.23
CA PHE A 173 -8.41 19.39 -5.21
C PHE A 173 -8.82 20.26 -6.39
N THR A 174 -7.91 21.07 -6.91
CA THR A 174 -8.12 21.79 -8.18
C THR A 174 -8.26 20.80 -9.33
N ALA A 175 -7.38 19.79 -9.43
CA ALA A 175 -7.46 18.73 -10.43
C ALA A 175 -8.79 17.97 -10.35
N ASN A 176 -9.16 17.51 -9.15
CA ASN A 176 -10.41 16.80 -8.88
C ASN A 176 -11.64 17.65 -9.26
N THR A 177 -11.59 18.95 -9.02
CA THR A 177 -12.70 19.85 -9.34
C THR A 177 -12.88 20.00 -10.84
N TYR A 178 -11.80 20.14 -11.62
CA TYR A 178 -11.87 20.13 -13.07
C TYR A 178 -12.34 18.79 -13.61
N ASP A 179 -11.90 17.67 -13.04
CA ASP A 179 -12.38 16.33 -13.42
C ASP A 179 -13.91 16.21 -13.19
N ARG A 180 -14.43 16.70 -12.07
CA ARG A 180 -15.88 16.75 -11.80
C ARG A 180 -16.65 17.67 -12.75
N LYS A 181 -16.01 18.69 -13.28
CA LYS A 181 -16.55 19.56 -14.32
C LYS A 181 -16.42 18.96 -15.73
N HIS A 182 -15.82 17.76 -15.87
CA HIS A 182 -15.48 17.11 -17.13
C HIS A 182 -14.50 17.94 -18.00
N ASP A 183 -13.72 18.83 -17.41
CA ASP A 183 -12.63 19.52 -18.06
C ASP A 183 -11.33 18.73 -17.88
N PHE A 184 -11.24 17.64 -18.62
CA PHE A 184 -10.16 16.68 -18.48
C PHE A 184 -8.79 17.26 -18.87
N THR A 185 -8.77 18.25 -19.76
CA THR A 185 -7.53 18.92 -20.14
C THR A 185 -6.92 19.67 -18.97
N ARG A 186 -7.73 20.48 -18.26
CA ARG A 186 -7.26 21.20 -17.09
C ARG A 186 -7.03 20.25 -15.91
N ALA A 187 -7.86 19.24 -15.74
CA ALA A 187 -7.67 18.22 -14.70
C ALA A 187 -6.31 17.52 -14.82
N GLY A 188 -5.98 17.04 -16.03
CA GLY A 188 -4.69 16.37 -16.28
C GLY A 188 -3.49 17.29 -16.00
N ALA A 189 -3.53 18.55 -16.47
CA ALA A 189 -2.46 19.51 -16.18
C ALA A 189 -2.27 19.77 -14.67
N TRP A 190 -3.36 19.76 -13.88
CA TRP A 190 -3.29 19.93 -12.44
C TRP A 190 -2.84 18.64 -11.72
N TYR A 191 -3.24 17.46 -12.19
CA TYR A 191 -2.68 16.19 -11.67
C TYR A 191 -1.17 16.13 -11.92
N GLU A 192 -0.69 16.45 -13.12
CA GLU A 192 0.75 16.52 -13.40
C GLU A 192 1.48 17.50 -12.48
N ARG A 193 0.89 18.68 -12.22
CA ARG A 193 1.46 19.63 -11.25
C ARG A 193 1.54 19.01 -9.87
N THR A 194 0.47 18.34 -9.42
CA THR A 194 0.40 17.69 -8.10
C THR A 194 1.47 16.60 -7.95
N MET A 195 1.64 15.76 -8.97
CA MET A 195 2.68 14.72 -9.00
C MET A 195 4.09 15.31 -8.94
N ARG A 196 4.31 16.48 -9.53
CA ARG A 196 5.61 17.18 -9.43
C ARG A 196 5.85 17.79 -8.06
N LEU A 197 4.81 18.20 -7.33
CA LEU A 197 4.95 18.71 -5.96
C LEU A 197 5.41 17.63 -4.99
N ASP A 198 4.83 16.45 -5.07
CA ASP A 198 5.28 15.28 -4.33
C ASP A 198 5.05 13.98 -5.15
N PRO A 199 6.10 13.46 -5.78
CA PRO A 199 6.01 12.24 -6.57
C PRO A 199 5.94 10.98 -5.70
N ASP A 200 6.04 11.11 -4.39
CA ASP A 200 6.04 10.01 -3.43
C ASP A 200 4.66 9.71 -2.84
N ILE A 201 3.63 10.50 -3.21
CA ILE A 201 2.24 10.31 -2.84
C ILE A 201 1.46 9.69 -4.01
N GLU A 202 0.81 8.56 -3.79
CA GLU A 202 0.12 7.78 -4.82
C GLU A 202 -1.14 8.45 -5.37
N THR A 203 -1.78 9.31 -4.57
CA THR A 203 -3.16 9.74 -4.77
C THR A 203 -3.38 10.47 -6.10
N ALA A 204 -2.46 11.37 -6.48
CA ALA A 204 -2.58 12.10 -7.75
C ALA A 204 -2.45 11.15 -8.95
N PHE A 205 -1.52 10.19 -8.90
CA PHE A 205 -1.35 9.18 -9.95
C PHE A 205 -2.59 8.30 -10.10
N ARG A 206 -3.16 7.84 -8.99
CA ARG A 206 -4.35 6.98 -9.00
C ARG A 206 -5.58 7.70 -9.52
N TYR A 207 -5.79 8.95 -9.16
CA TYR A 207 -6.93 9.75 -9.65
C TYR A 207 -6.78 10.09 -11.12
N ASP A 208 -5.58 10.42 -11.59
CA ASP A 208 -5.32 10.63 -13.01
C ASP A 208 -5.52 9.34 -13.81
N ALA A 209 -5.08 8.19 -13.28
CA ALA A 209 -5.32 6.88 -13.90
C ALA A 209 -6.82 6.59 -14.08
N ASP A 210 -7.64 6.89 -13.06
CA ASP A 210 -9.10 6.72 -13.15
C ASP A 210 -9.71 7.66 -14.20
N MET A 211 -9.30 8.91 -14.24
CA MET A 211 -9.73 9.88 -15.24
C MET A 211 -9.35 9.43 -16.65
N LEU A 212 -8.11 9.01 -16.86
CA LEU A 212 -7.59 8.53 -18.16
C LEU A 212 -8.33 7.26 -18.62
N ALA A 213 -8.58 6.32 -17.70
CA ALA A 213 -9.36 5.12 -18.01
C ALA A 213 -10.77 5.45 -18.46
N ARG A 214 -11.45 6.40 -17.81
CA ARG A 214 -12.78 6.89 -18.23
C ARG A 214 -12.76 7.57 -19.61
N GLN A 215 -11.63 8.13 -20.02
CA GLN A 215 -11.42 8.69 -21.35
C GLN A 215 -11.02 7.65 -22.41
N GLY A 216 -10.77 6.39 -22.01
CA GLY A 216 -10.31 5.34 -22.89
C GLY A 216 -8.80 5.30 -23.14
N ASP A 217 -8.01 6.16 -22.50
CA ASP A 217 -6.54 6.13 -22.61
C ASP A 217 -5.94 5.11 -21.64
N MET A 218 -6.15 3.82 -21.96
CA MET A 218 -5.75 2.70 -21.11
C MET A 218 -4.23 2.60 -20.95
N ALA A 219 -3.46 3.03 -21.94
CA ALA A 219 -2.01 2.98 -21.87
C ALA A 219 -1.46 3.96 -20.83
N LYS A 220 -1.96 5.21 -20.86
CA LYS A 220 -1.56 6.19 -19.84
C LYS A 220 -2.11 5.85 -18.48
N ALA A 221 -3.37 5.37 -18.38
CA ALA A 221 -3.94 4.92 -17.12
C ALA A 221 -3.07 3.84 -16.47
N ARG A 222 -2.61 2.84 -17.24
CA ARG A 222 -1.68 1.81 -16.78
C ARG A 222 -0.37 2.43 -16.25
N SER A 223 0.21 3.38 -17.00
CA SER A 223 1.44 4.06 -16.58
C SER A 223 1.26 4.78 -15.23
N MET A 224 0.15 5.49 -15.05
CA MET A 224 -0.15 6.17 -13.80
C MET A 224 -0.35 5.19 -12.63
N LEU A 225 -0.96 4.04 -12.84
CA LEU A 225 -1.07 2.99 -11.82
C LEU A 225 0.29 2.40 -11.42
N ILE A 226 1.21 2.25 -12.38
CA ILE A 226 2.60 1.85 -12.09
C ILE A 226 3.27 2.91 -11.19
N HIS A 227 3.16 4.19 -11.55
CA HIS A 227 3.71 5.27 -10.73
C HIS A 227 3.09 5.33 -9.34
N ALA A 228 1.78 5.09 -9.21
CA ALA A 228 1.11 5.00 -7.91
C ALA A 228 1.69 3.87 -7.05
N ALA A 229 1.92 2.67 -7.62
CA ALA A 229 2.52 1.55 -6.91
C ALA A 229 3.97 1.83 -6.50
N VAL A 230 4.72 2.54 -7.34
CA VAL A 230 6.09 2.97 -7.03
C VAL A 230 6.11 4.09 -5.99
N ALA A 231 5.11 4.95 -5.95
CA ALA A 231 4.99 5.97 -4.90
C ALA A 231 4.76 5.31 -3.53
N GLU A 232 3.77 4.40 -3.42
CA GLU A 232 3.37 3.77 -2.16
C GLU A 232 3.12 2.26 -2.33
N PRO A 233 4.16 1.42 -2.38
CA PRO A 233 4.06 -0.02 -2.71
C PRO A 233 3.31 -0.83 -1.66
N TYR A 234 3.24 -0.35 -0.43
CA TYR A 234 2.57 -1.05 0.68
C TYR A 234 1.14 -0.54 0.92
N ASN A 235 0.67 0.42 0.11
CA ASN A 235 -0.70 0.92 0.13
C ASN A 235 -1.63 -0.07 -0.58
N LYS A 236 -2.48 -0.77 0.20
CA LYS A 236 -3.40 -1.79 -0.31
C LYS A 236 -4.44 -1.24 -1.29
N ILE A 237 -4.77 0.07 -1.21
CA ILE A 237 -5.71 0.72 -2.13
C ILE A 237 -5.14 0.68 -3.54
N VAL A 238 -3.86 1.02 -3.71
CA VAL A 238 -3.18 1.00 -5.00
C VAL A 238 -3.27 -0.38 -5.66
N TRP A 239 -2.97 -1.44 -4.91
CA TRP A 239 -3.03 -2.80 -5.43
C TRP A 239 -4.45 -3.27 -5.76
N ARG A 240 -5.44 -2.81 -5.00
CA ARG A 240 -6.85 -3.08 -5.29
C ARG A 240 -7.26 -2.41 -6.61
N GLU A 241 -6.90 -1.14 -6.80
CA GLU A 241 -7.20 -0.40 -8.04
C GLU A 241 -6.48 -1.02 -9.26
N ILE A 242 -5.22 -1.40 -9.11
CA ILE A 242 -4.47 -2.11 -10.15
C ILE A 242 -5.16 -3.41 -10.55
N ARG A 243 -5.58 -4.23 -9.58
CA ARG A 243 -6.29 -5.50 -9.86
C ARG A 243 -7.62 -5.27 -10.56
N ALA A 244 -8.41 -4.30 -10.08
CA ALA A 244 -9.67 -3.94 -10.69
C ALA A 244 -9.48 -3.46 -12.13
N TRP A 245 -8.51 -2.59 -12.36
CA TRP A 245 -8.16 -2.08 -13.67
C TRP A 245 -7.72 -3.22 -14.61
N ALA A 246 -6.84 -4.11 -14.15
CA ALA A 246 -6.34 -5.24 -14.95
C ALA A 246 -7.47 -6.20 -15.34
N LEU A 247 -8.39 -6.47 -14.41
CA LEU A 247 -9.56 -7.33 -14.67
C LEU A 247 -10.48 -6.72 -15.74
N ILE A 248 -10.84 -5.44 -15.61
CA ILE A 248 -11.73 -4.74 -16.54
C ILE A 248 -11.11 -4.65 -17.94
N ASN A 249 -9.80 -4.45 -18.01
CA ASN A 249 -9.10 -4.25 -19.28
C ASN A 249 -8.49 -5.55 -19.85
N HIS A 250 -8.80 -6.71 -19.24
CA HIS A 250 -8.25 -8.01 -19.68
C HIS A 250 -6.73 -8.00 -19.82
N THR A 251 -6.03 -7.26 -18.94
CA THR A 251 -4.58 -7.11 -18.95
C THR A 251 -3.94 -8.08 -17.97
N ALA A 252 -2.74 -8.58 -18.29
CA ALA A 252 -1.99 -9.43 -17.37
C ALA A 252 -1.63 -8.63 -16.11
N PHE A 253 -1.90 -9.24 -14.97
CA PHE A 253 -1.44 -8.78 -13.66
C PHE A 253 -0.98 -9.98 -12.86
N SER A 254 0.26 -9.99 -12.42
CA SER A 254 0.80 -11.05 -11.58
C SER A 254 1.89 -10.51 -10.67
N LEU A 255 1.73 -10.71 -9.37
CA LEU A 255 2.87 -10.58 -8.47
C LEU A 255 3.78 -11.78 -8.69
N VAL A 256 5.03 -11.49 -9.01
CA VAL A 256 6.05 -12.51 -9.20
C VAL A 256 6.31 -13.23 -7.87
N TYR A 257 6.22 -14.55 -7.88
CA TYR A 257 6.52 -15.37 -6.72
C TYR A 257 7.63 -16.36 -7.05
N LEU A 258 8.73 -16.30 -6.31
CA LEU A 258 9.80 -17.28 -6.34
C LEU A 258 9.65 -18.16 -5.10
N PRO A 259 9.27 -19.44 -5.23
CA PRO A 259 9.23 -20.37 -4.10
C PRO A 259 10.66 -20.72 -3.67
N ILE A 260 11.21 -19.94 -2.74
CA ILE A 260 12.52 -20.17 -2.13
C ILE A 260 12.39 -21.42 -1.27
N PRO A 261 13.21 -22.47 -1.49
CA PRO A 261 13.15 -23.69 -0.69
C PRO A 261 13.43 -23.42 0.78
N LEU A 262 12.77 -24.12 1.68
CA LEU A 262 12.99 -24.00 3.12
C LEU A 262 14.22 -24.83 3.55
N VAL A 263 14.87 -24.41 4.64
CA VAL A 263 15.89 -25.20 5.32
C VAL A 263 15.28 -25.95 6.50
N ALA A 264 15.38 -27.26 6.51
CA ALA A 264 14.96 -28.09 7.63
C ALA A 264 15.88 -27.88 8.86
N LYS A 265 15.43 -28.34 10.03
CA LYS A 265 16.20 -28.22 11.28
C LYS A 265 17.56 -28.92 11.22
N ASP A 266 17.71 -29.96 10.39
CA ASP A 266 18.96 -30.69 10.12
C ASP A 266 19.87 -30.00 9.08
N GLY A 267 19.47 -28.87 8.56
CA GLY A 267 20.20 -28.14 7.52
C GLY A 267 19.92 -28.60 6.09
N ALA A 268 19.03 -29.57 5.89
CA ALA A 268 18.65 -30.02 4.56
C ALA A 268 17.75 -28.99 3.88
N ILE A 269 17.99 -28.70 2.60
CA ILE A 269 17.14 -27.83 1.79
C ILE A 269 15.91 -28.62 1.37
N GLN A 270 14.73 -28.14 1.79
CA GLN A 270 13.45 -28.74 1.47
C GLN A 270 12.69 -27.85 0.47
N THR A 271 12.19 -28.45 -0.58
CA THR A 271 11.24 -27.78 -1.49
C THR A 271 9.88 -27.67 -0.81
N ALA A 272 9.15 -26.61 -1.10
CA ALA A 272 7.79 -26.40 -0.58
C ALA A 272 6.81 -27.54 -0.97
N ASP A 273 7.11 -28.24 -2.07
CA ASP A 273 6.42 -29.47 -2.50
C ASP A 273 7.38 -30.66 -2.36
N PRO A 274 7.12 -31.58 -1.41
CA PRO A 274 7.92 -32.79 -1.25
C PRO A 274 7.95 -33.70 -2.48
N ALA A 275 6.97 -33.58 -3.38
CA ALA A 275 6.93 -34.34 -4.63
C ALA A 275 7.83 -33.72 -5.72
N SER A 276 8.20 -32.47 -5.62
CA SER A 276 9.13 -31.80 -6.53
C SER A 276 10.57 -31.92 -6.06
N ARG A 277 11.18 -33.08 -6.29
CA ARG A 277 12.63 -33.23 -6.08
C ARG A 277 13.38 -32.32 -7.05
N GLN A 278 13.91 -31.21 -6.54
CA GLN A 278 14.79 -30.40 -7.37
C GLN A 278 16.08 -31.17 -7.69
N PRO A 279 16.59 -31.06 -8.92
CA PRO A 279 17.87 -31.61 -9.28
C PRO A 279 18.98 -31.11 -8.33
N PRO A 280 19.94 -31.98 -7.94
CA PRO A 280 21.03 -31.61 -7.03
C PRO A 280 21.81 -30.38 -7.46
N GLN A 281 21.89 -30.13 -8.77
CA GLN A 281 22.56 -28.98 -9.36
C GLN A 281 21.85 -27.66 -8.97
N LEU A 282 20.52 -27.62 -8.92
CA LEU A 282 19.77 -26.44 -8.49
C LEU A 282 19.87 -26.19 -6.98
N LEU A 283 20.09 -27.24 -6.19
CA LEU A 283 20.28 -27.12 -4.75
C LEU A 283 21.57 -26.36 -4.40
N SER A 284 22.58 -26.33 -5.26
CA SER A 284 23.80 -25.54 -5.02
C SER A 284 23.51 -24.03 -4.99
N ALA A 285 22.63 -23.55 -5.86
CA ALA A 285 22.20 -22.14 -5.86
C ALA A 285 21.56 -21.74 -4.52
N TRP A 286 20.72 -22.62 -3.98
CA TRP A 286 20.05 -22.34 -2.70
C TRP A 286 20.99 -22.49 -1.49
N ARG A 287 22.03 -23.29 -1.58
CA ARG A 287 23.08 -23.32 -0.54
C ARG A 287 23.81 -22.00 -0.46
N ASP A 288 24.16 -21.40 -1.62
CA ASP A 288 24.83 -20.11 -1.66
C ASP A 288 23.90 -19.00 -1.13
N TYR A 289 22.61 -19.03 -1.50
CA TYR A 289 21.60 -18.14 -0.91
C TYR A 289 21.61 -18.19 0.62
N TYR A 290 21.50 -19.40 1.21
CA TYR A 290 21.46 -19.57 2.66
C TYR A 290 22.79 -19.29 3.35
N SER A 291 23.91 -19.47 2.67
CA SER A 291 25.23 -19.06 3.19
C SER A 291 25.27 -17.54 3.39
N VAL A 292 24.80 -16.78 2.41
CA VAL A 292 24.71 -15.30 2.53
C VAL A 292 23.78 -14.89 3.67
N ILE A 293 22.59 -15.47 3.75
CA ILE A 293 21.65 -15.20 4.85
C ILE A 293 22.29 -15.46 6.23
N ALA A 294 23.05 -16.55 6.36
CA ALA A 294 23.74 -16.88 7.60
C ALA A 294 24.83 -15.85 7.97
N ASP A 295 25.58 -15.36 6.99
CA ASP A 295 26.60 -14.31 7.18
C ASP A 295 25.99 -12.99 7.65
N TRP A 296 24.84 -12.61 7.08
CA TRP A 296 24.13 -11.43 7.51
C TRP A 296 23.61 -11.54 8.95
N ARG A 297 23.01 -12.69 9.30
CA ARG A 297 22.37 -12.90 10.61
C ARG A 297 23.37 -13.13 11.73
N LYS A 298 24.48 -13.86 11.46
CA LYS A 298 25.44 -14.32 12.49
C LYS A 298 26.82 -13.72 12.31
N GLY A 299 27.20 -13.32 11.10
CA GLY A 299 28.54 -12.87 10.75
C GLY A 299 28.84 -11.38 11.04
N GLY A 300 27.90 -10.64 11.63
CA GLY A 300 28.07 -9.22 11.92
C GLY A 300 27.97 -8.31 10.69
N LYS A 301 27.55 -8.83 9.53
CA LYS A 301 27.43 -8.06 8.29
C LYS A 301 26.32 -7.01 8.41
N PHE A 302 25.20 -7.38 9.05
CA PHE A 302 24.10 -6.45 9.33
C PHE A 302 24.58 -5.24 10.15
N ALA A 303 25.30 -5.47 11.26
CA ALA A 303 25.78 -4.39 12.11
C ALA A 303 26.78 -3.46 11.40
N LYS A 304 27.55 -3.97 10.43
CA LYS A 304 28.42 -3.13 9.60
C LYS A 304 27.65 -2.27 8.61
N GLN A 305 26.58 -2.82 8.02
CA GLN A 305 25.75 -2.11 7.04
C GLN A 305 24.83 -1.10 7.70
N PHE A 306 24.30 -1.41 8.89
CA PHE A 306 23.35 -0.62 9.63
C PHE A 306 23.87 -0.29 11.05
N PRO A 307 24.97 0.46 11.19
CA PRO A 307 25.61 0.70 12.48
C PRO A 307 24.72 1.49 13.47
N GLN A 308 23.65 2.12 12.99
CA GLN A 308 22.70 2.88 13.81
C GLN A 308 21.54 2.03 14.33
N GLU A 309 21.41 0.79 13.87
CA GLU A 309 20.34 -0.10 14.29
C GLU A 309 20.80 -1.03 15.41
N ALA A 310 20.11 -0.99 16.55
CA ALA A 310 20.47 -1.75 17.74
C ALA A 310 20.16 -3.26 17.65
N ALA A 311 19.27 -3.65 16.73
CA ALA A 311 18.82 -5.03 16.56
C ALA A 311 18.78 -5.42 15.10
N TYR A 312 19.06 -6.68 14.84
CA TYR A 312 18.93 -7.26 13.51
C TYR A 312 17.48 -7.17 13.02
N ARG A 313 17.31 -6.82 11.75
CA ARG A 313 16.08 -7.01 10.96
C ARG A 313 16.44 -7.62 9.60
N HIS A 314 15.49 -8.26 8.97
CA HIS A 314 15.60 -8.60 7.56
C HIS A 314 15.71 -7.33 6.72
N SER A 315 16.57 -7.31 5.71
CA SER A 315 16.87 -6.09 4.96
C SER A 315 16.98 -6.33 3.46
N LEU A 316 16.73 -5.28 2.67
CA LEU A 316 16.88 -5.34 1.22
C LEU A 316 18.27 -5.80 0.79
N PRO A 317 19.39 -5.26 1.31
CA PRO A 317 20.72 -5.70 0.91
C PRO A 317 21.00 -7.19 1.20
N GLU A 318 20.48 -7.71 2.32
CA GLU A 318 20.61 -9.12 2.69
C GLU A 318 19.95 -10.01 1.66
N GLU A 319 18.66 -9.79 1.41
CA GLU A 319 17.86 -10.63 0.51
C GLU A 319 18.35 -10.52 -0.94
N SER A 320 18.67 -9.30 -1.38
CA SER A 320 19.20 -9.05 -2.73
C SER A 320 20.54 -9.72 -2.96
N GLU A 321 21.45 -9.69 -1.98
CA GLU A 321 22.74 -10.37 -2.07
C GLU A 321 22.56 -11.88 -2.11
N ALA A 322 21.68 -12.44 -1.29
CA ALA A 322 21.40 -13.86 -1.25
C ALA A 322 20.81 -14.37 -2.59
N LEU A 323 19.83 -13.67 -3.14
CA LEU A 323 19.26 -13.99 -4.45
C LEU A 323 20.27 -13.81 -5.58
N THR A 324 21.14 -12.81 -5.49
CA THR A 324 22.23 -12.58 -6.45
C THR A 324 23.25 -13.73 -6.42
N ALA A 325 23.59 -14.25 -5.24
CA ALA A 325 24.47 -15.40 -5.11
C ALA A 325 23.86 -16.63 -5.78
N ALA A 326 22.60 -16.92 -5.52
CA ALA A 326 21.89 -18.01 -6.20
C ALA A 326 21.84 -17.81 -7.73
N ALA A 327 21.53 -16.60 -8.20
CA ALA A 327 21.43 -16.30 -9.63
C ALA A 327 22.76 -16.53 -10.37
N LYS A 328 23.90 -16.21 -9.76
CA LYS A 328 25.23 -16.46 -10.35
C LYS A 328 25.49 -17.96 -10.56
N VAL A 329 25.11 -18.82 -9.62
CA VAL A 329 25.16 -20.26 -9.79
C VAL A 329 24.26 -20.71 -10.94
N LEU A 330 23.02 -20.20 -10.99
CA LEU A 330 22.08 -20.52 -12.08
C LEU A 330 22.60 -20.06 -13.45
N GLN A 331 23.27 -18.93 -13.52
CA GLN A 331 23.90 -18.44 -14.75
C GLN A 331 24.98 -19.41 -15.24
N THR A 332 25.81 -19.93 -14.33
CA THR A 332 26.81 -20.95 -14.66
C THR A 332 26.16 -22.25 -15.14
N LEU A 333 25.07 -22.68 -14.49
CA LEU A 333 24.31 -23.86 -14.91
C LEU A 333 23.69 -23.72 -16.30
N LYS A 334 23.18 -22.51 -16.62
CA LYS A 334 22.58 -22.19 -17.93
C LYS A 334 23.62 -22.25 -19.07
N GLN A 335 24.87 -21.90 -18.78
CA GLN A 335 25.98 -21.94 -19.75
C GLN A 335 26.53 -23.33 -20.00
N ASN A 336 26.25 -24.31 -19.15
CA ASN A 336 26.72 -25.68 -19.27
C ASN A 336 25.69 -26.56 -20.02
N GLU A 337 26.09 -27.16 -21.12
CA GLU A 337 25.23 -27.98 -22.00
C GLU A 337 24.41 -29.05 -21.27
N THR A 338 24.98 -29.69 -20.26
CA THR A 338 24.30 -30.78 -19.52
C THR A 338 23.28 -30.29 -18.50
N SER A 339 23.35 -29.05 -18.08
CA SER A 339 22.46 -28.44 -17.06
C SER A 339 21.60 -27.30 -17.56
N ALA A 340 21.82 -26.81 -18.77
CA ALA A 340 21.07 -25.68 -19.34
C ALA A 340 19.56 -25.92 -19.33
N ALA A 341 19.09 -27.14 -19.55
CA ALA A 341 17.69 -27.53 -19.53
C ALA A 341 17.00 -27.32 -18.16
N LEU A 342 17.77 -27.21 -17.07
CA LEU A 342 17.26 -26.96 -15.73
C LEU A 342 16.89 -25.49 -15.49
N VAL A 343 17.42 -24.57 -16.31
CA VAL A 343 17.27 -23.13 -16.18
C VAL A 343 16.57 -22.56 -17.41
N THR A 344 15.31 -22.91 -17.57
CA THR A 344 14.48 -22.44 -18.69
C THR A 344 13.54 -21.31 -18.24
N ASP A 345 13.05 -20.57 -19.19
CA ASP A 345 12.17 -19.39 -18.97
C ASP A 345 10.90 -19.66 -18.15
N HIS A 346 10.48 -20.92 -18.08
CA HIS A 346 9.28 -21.37 -17.38
C HIS A 346 9.57 -21.96 -15.99
N THR A 347 10.83 -21.96 -15.56
CA THR A 347 11.23 -22.47 -14.25
C THR A 347 11.48 -21.32 -13.26
N VAL A 348 11.39 -21.63 -11.96
CA VAL A 348 11.79 -20.71 -10.88
C VAL A 348 13.23 -20.22 -11.07
N ALA A 349 14.12 -21.12 -11.44
CA ALA A 349 15.52 -20.83 -11.73
C ALA A 349 15.66 -19.82 -12.90
N GLY A 350 14.94 -20.04 -13.97
CA GLY A 350 14.95 -19.12 -15.12
C GLY A 350 14.35 -17.77 -14.80
N LEU A 351 13.29 -17.71 -13.96
CA LEU A 351 12.70 -16.45 -13.52
C LEU A 351 13.68 -15.64 -12.65
N LEU A 352 14.36 -16.28 -11.70
CA LEU A 352 15.40 -15.62 -10.89
C LEU A 352 16.53 -15.08 -11.78
N LEU A 353 16.96 -15.89 -12.76
CA LEU A 353 18.01 -15.47 -13.68
C LEU A 353 17.57 -14.29 -14.55
N LYS A 354 16.33 -14.25 -15.04
CA LYS A 354 15.78 -13.09 -15.77
C LYS A 354 15.79 -11.83 -14.93
N LEU A 355 15.41 -11.91 -13.64
CA LEU A 355 15.48 -10.76 -12.73
C LEU A 355 16.91 -10.27 -12.53
N TYR A 356 17.85 -11.21 -12.39
CA TYR A 356 19.28 -10.91 -12.24
C TYR A 356 19.86 -10.25 -13.50
N GLU A 357 19.65 -10.86 -14.68
CA GLU A 357 20.11 -10.33 -15.98
C GLU A 357 19.52 -8.97 -16.31
N ALA A 358 18.32 -8.67 -15.84
CA ALA A 358 17.65 -7.38 -16.00
C ALA A 358 18.05 -6.34 -14.94
N ASP A 359 18.86 -6.67 -13.95
CA ASP A 359 19.21 -5.83 -12.79
C ASP A 359 17.96 -5.39 -11.97
N LEU A 360 17.02 -6.36 -11.76
CA LEU A 360 15.73 -6.12 -11.12
C LEU A 360 15.49 -6.99 -9.87
N ILE A 361 16.54 -7.56 -9.26
CA ILE A 361 16.41 -8.32 -8.01
C ILE A 361 15.90 -7.42 -6.87
N ASP A 362 16.49 -6.23 -6.68
CA ASP A 362 16.08 -5.32 -5.62
C ASP A 362 14.59 -4.92 -5.73
N PRO A 363 14.09 -4.48 -6.91
CA PRO A 363 12.66 -4.24 -7.08
C PRO A 363 11.79 -5.47 -6.78
N TYR A 364 12.21 -6.66 -7.21
CA TYR A 364 11.51 -7.89 -6.89
C TYR A 364 11.39 -8.11 -5.38
N VAL A 365 12.50 -7.95 -4.64
CA VAL A 365 12.52 -8.09 -3.18
C VAL A 365 11.56 -7.11 -2.53
N LEU A 366 11.60 -5.83 -2.93
CA LEU A 366 10.77 -4.78 -2.36
C LEU A 366 9.27 -4.98 -2.61
N PHE A 367 8.88 -5.46 -3.79
CA PHE A 367 7.46 -5.62 -4.14
C PHE A 367 6.88 -6.99 -3.78
N SER A 368 7.70 -8.05 -3.77
CA SER A 368 7.21 -9.43 -3.64
C SER A 368 7.61 -10.10 -2.33
N LEU A 369 8.70 -9.69 -1.69
CA LEU A 369 9.21 -10.25 -0.44
C LEU A 369 9.20 -9.24 0.71
N GLY A 370 8.67 -8.03 0.49
CA GLY A 370 8.67 -6.95 1.46
C GLY A 370 7.95 -7.32 2.76
N ASP A 371 8.73 -7.56 3.81
CA ASP A 371 8.28 -7.59 5.20
C ASP A 371 8.54 -6.23 5.88
N ASP A 372 8.18 -6.10 7.16
CA ASP A 372 8.38 -4.86 7.92
C ASP A 372 9.86 -4.41 7.96
N GLY A 373 10.79 -5.35 7.88
CA GLY A 373 12.21 -5.07 7.88
C GLY A 373 12.68 -4.49 6.54
N ILE A 374 12.38 -5.17 5.44
CA ILE A 374 12.70 -4.76 4.07
C ILE A 374 11.99 -3.44 3.72
N ALA A 375 10.75 -3.26 4.17
CA ALA A 375 9.98 -2.05 3.91
C ALA A 375 10.66 -0.75 4.40
N ARG A 376 11.48 -0.83 5.44
CA ARG A 376 12.26 0.32 5.94
C ARG A 376 13.28 0.84 4.93
N ASP A 377 13.77 -0.02 4.04
CA ASP A 377 14.76 0.35 3.03
C ASP A 377 14.12 0.99 1.79
N TYR A 378 12.80 0.87 1.62
CA TYR A 378 12.10 1.27 0.40
C TYR A 378 12.30 2.75 0.05
N LYS A 379 12.09 3.66 1.00
CA LYS A 379 12.15 5.10 0.74
C LYS A 379 13.52 5.54 0.20
N ALA A 380 14.59 5.04 0.81
CA ALA A 380 15.95 5.34 0.38
C ALA A 380 16.25 4.73 -1.00
N TYR A 381 15.83 3.48 -1.22
CA TYR A 381 16.01 2.82 -2.51
C TYR A 381 15.25 3.53 -3.62
N ARG A 382 13.97 3.86 -3.41
CA ARG A 382 13.13 4.57 -4.39
C ARG A 382 13.74 5.90 -4.80
N ALA A 383 14.26 6.68 -3.85
CA ALA A 383 14.86 7.98 -4.14
C ALA A 383 16.02 7.89 -5.16
N ALA A 384 16.77 6.80 -5.15
CA ALA A 384 17.90 6.57 -6.05
C ALA A 384 17.55 5.74 -7.30
N ASN A 385 16.49 4.91 -7.25
CA ASN A 385 16.27 3.84 -8.22
C ASN A 385 14.82 3.77 -8.74
N ARG A 386 14.09 4.87 -8.76
CA ARG A 386 12.67 4.91 -9.19
C ARG A 386 12.46 4.22 -10.56
N ALA A 387 13.32 4.49 -11.53
CA ALA A 387 13.23 3.90 -12.87
C ALA A 387 13.35 2.36 -12.86
N LYS A 388 14.13 1.77 -11.94
CA LYS A 388 14.22 0.30 -11.79
C LYS A 388 12.92 -0.27 -11.22
N LEU A 389 12.31 0.42 -10.26
CA LEU A 389 11.01 0.02 -9.70
C LEU A 389 9.92 0.05 -10.78
N GLU A 390 9.88 1.10 -11.58
CA GLU A 390 8.95 1.24 -12.71
C GLU A 390 9.19 0.16 -13.77
N ALA A 391 10.45 -0.13 -14.12
CA ALA A 391 10.80 -1.18 -15.07
C ALA A 391 10.39 -2.59 -14.58
N TYR A 392 10.50 -2.86 -13.29
CA TYR A 392 10.02 -4.11 -12.71
C TYR A 392 8.51 -4.23 -12.81
N MET A 393 7.78 -3.18 -12.43
CA MET A 393 6.32 -3.14 -12.54
C MET A 393 5.87 -3.33 -13.99
N ASP A 394 6.50 -2.62 -14.92
CA ASP A 394 6.17 -2.64 -16.35
C ASP A 394 6.40 -4.02 -16.98
N ARG A 395 7.51 -4.69 -16.64
CA ARG A 395 7.92 -5.93 -17.29
C ARG A 395 7.38 -7.19 -16.63
N PHE A 396 7.25 -7.20 -15.30
CA PHE A 396 6.98 -8.42 -14.53
C PHE A 396 5.61 -8.41 -13.84
N VAL A 397 5.11 -7.26 -13.42
CA VAL A 397 3.85 -7.17 -12.66
C VAL A 397 2.66 -6.82 -13.55
N MET A 398 2.81 -5.84 -14.40
CA MET A 398 1.79 -5.35 -15.33
C MET A 398 2.35 -5.27 -16.75
N PRO A 399 2.75 -6.38 -17.38
CA PRO A 399 3.28 -6.31 -18.73
C PRO A 399 2.26 -5.69 -19.71
N PRO A 400 2.72 -4.93 -20.71
CA PRO A 400 1.82 -4.40 -21.74
C PRO A 400 1.13 -5.56 -22.46
N ALA A 401 -0.09 -5.32 -22.95
CA ALA A 401 -0.77 -6.29 -23.78
C ALA A 401 0.11 -6.67 -24.98
N PRO A 402 0.20 -7.96 -25.35
CA PRO A 402 0.96 -8.35 -26.52
C PRO A 402 0.43 -7.59 -27.75
N ALA A 403 1.35 -6.99 -28.51
CA ALA A 403 1.00 -6.27 -29.74
C ALA A 403 0.30 -7.23 -30.71
N GLY A 404 -0.99 -7.04 -30.92
CA GLY A 404 -1.78 -7.74 -31.93
C GLY A 404 -2.38 -9.08 -31.47
N LYS A 405 -3.53 -9.02 -30.88
CA LYS A 405 -4.61 -10.01 -31.09
C LYS A 405 -5.90 -9.25 -31.29
#